data_55b46636cd8891f39cc44a9add8e3732
#
_entry.id   55b46636cd8891f39cc44a9add8e3732
#
_cell.length_a   1.000
_cell.length_b   1.000
_cell.length_c   1.000
_cell.angle_alpha   90.00
_cell.angle_beta   90.00
_cell.angle_gamma   90.00
#
_symmetry.space_group_name_H-M   'P 1'
#
loop_
_entity.id
_entity.type
_entity.pdbx_description
1 polymer ?
#
loop_
_entity_poly.entity_id
_entity_poly.type
_entity_poly.pdbx_seq_one_letter_code
_entity_poly.pdbx_strand_id
1 'polypeptide(L)'
;MGQKVNPIGLRLGINRGWDSVWYAKKKDFGNYLIEDFRIREFIKKNVINSGVSKVMIERTSKKCFVTIYTSRPGFVIGKKGSDIEKIKNKISKLTSNEVILNIKEVKKPETNSFLVAENIAQQLVKRVSYRRAMKRAMQSALRPVSYTHLTLPTTWSV
;
A
#
# COMPACT_ATOMS: atom_id res chain seq x y z
N MET A 1 28.06 -5.92 14.28
CA MET A 1 26.67 -6.18 13.86
C MET A 1 26.62 -6.26 12.34
N GLY A 2 26.03 -7.31 11.79
CA GLY A 2 25.93 -7.47 10.33
C GLY A 2 24.99 -6.42 9.70
N GLN A 3 25.38 -5.91 8.54
CA GLN A 3 24.53 -5.01 7.77
C GLN A 3 23.38 -5.82 7.15
N LYS A 4 22.14 -5.36 7.34
CA LYS A 4 20.94 -5.99 6.79
C LYS A 4 20.54 -5.30 5.49
N VAL A 5 20.34 -6.08 4.44
CA VAL A 5 19.83 -5.59 3.16
C VAL A 5 18.34 -5.23 3.30
N ASN A 6 17.91 -4.18 2.58
CA ASN A 6 16.49 -3.83 2.53
C ASN A 6 15.68 -5.00 1.93
N PRO A 7 14.67 -5.54 2.66
CA PRO A 7 13.92 -6.73 2.23
C PRO A 7 13.12 -6.50 0.93
N ILE A 8 12.70 -5.27 0.66
CA ILE A 8 12.04 -4.91 -0.60
C ILE A 8 13.06 -4.95 -1.73
N GLY A 9 14.24 -4.34 -1.53
CA GLY A 9 15.31 -4.32 -2.53
C GLY A 9 15.79 -5.72 -2.92
N LEU A 10 15.93 -6.63 -1.95
CA LEU A 10 16.30 -8.03 -2.19
C LEU A 10 15.27 -8.76 -3.09
N ARG A 11 13.99 -8.44 -2.97
CA ARG A 11 12.92 -9.12 -3.70
C ARG A 11 12.56 -8.50 -5.05
N LEU A 12 13.08 -7.31 -5.33
CA LEU A 12 12.85 -6.65 -6.62
C LEU A 12 13.43 -7.49 -7.77
N GLY A 13 12.63 -7.68 -8.81
CA GLY A 13 13.00 -8.49 -9.97
C GLY A 13 12.86 -10.01 -9.78
N ILE A 14 12.69 -10.50 -8.54
CA ILE A 14 12.49 -11.93 -8.26
C ILE A 14 10.98 -12.23 -8.13
N ASN A 15 10.34 -11.69 -7.07
CA ASN A 15 8.92 -11.92 -6.79
C ASN A 15 8.14 -10.62 -6.53
N ARG A 16 8.79 -9.47 -6.63
CA ARG A 16 8.20 -8.16 -6.44
C ARG A 16 8.61 -7.23 -7.57
N GLY A 17 7.64 -6.52 -8.15
CA GLY A 17 7.86 -5.43 -9.09
C GLY A 17 8.02 -4.08 -8.38
N TRP A 18 8.38 -3.07 -9.15
CA TRP A 18 8.46 -1.69 -8.69
C TRP A 18 7.07 -1.11 -8.44
N ASP A 19 6.97 -0.22 -7.46
CA ASP A 19 5.72 0.52 -7.19
C ASP A 19 5.56 1.74 -8.10
N SER A 20 6.63 2.17 -8.78
CA SER A 20 6.60 3.13 -9.89
C SER A 20 7.22 2.48 -11.12
N VAL A 21 6.48 2.45 -12.22
CA VAL A 21 6.90 1.82 -13.48
C VAL A 21 6.84 2.87 -14.58
N TRP A 22 7.98 3.48 -14.89
CA TRP A 22 8.09 4.48 -15.95
C TRP A 22 9.55 4.71 -16.32
N TYR A 23 9.75 5.27 -17.51
CA TYR A 23 11.04 5.72 -18.01
C TYR A 23 11.00 7.23 -18.27
N ALA A 24 12.06 7.92 -17.89
CA ALA A 24 12.21 9.34 -18.14
C ALA A 24 13.65 9.68 -18.56
N LYS A 25 13.81 10.76 -19.33
CA LYS A 25 15.12 11.32 -19.63
C LYS A 25 15.74 11.89 -18.35
N LYS A 26 17.08 11.97 -18.30
CA LYS A 26 17.83 12.43 -17.12
C LYS A 26 17.35 13.79 -16.58
N LYS A 27 16.91 14.70 -17.45
CA LYS A 27 16.41 16.04 -17.08
C LYS A 27 15.04 15.98 -16.38
N ASP A 28 14.18 15.03 -16.75
CA ASP A 28 12.78 14.98 -16.30
C ASP A 28 12.61 14.01 -15.13
N PHE A 29 13.59 13.15 -14.88
CA PHE A 29 13.55 12.11 -13.86
C PHE A 29 13.24 12.67 -12.46
N GLY A 30 13.92 13.74 -12.05
CA GLY A 30 13.73 14.35 -10.74
C GLY A 30 12.31 14.90 -10.55
N ASN A 31 11.76 15.53 -11.59
CA ASN A 31 10.41 16.10 -11.54
C ASN A 31 9.37 14.98 -11.37
N TYR A 32 9.45 13.91 -12.15
CA TYR A 32 8.52 12.79 -12.04
C TYR A 32 8.62 12.06 -10.69
N LEU A 33 9.82 11.95 -10.14
CA LEU A 33 10.01 11.35 -8.82
C LEU A 33 9.33 12.18 -7.71
N ILE A 34 9.48 13.51 -7.77
CA ILE A 34 8.85 14.42 -6.81
C ILE A 34 7.33 14.40 -6.96
N GLU A 35 6.81 14.38 -8.20
CA GLU A 35 5.37 14.24 -8.45
C GLU A 35 4.82 12.93 -7.88
N ASP A 36 5.49 11.81 -8.11
CA ASP A 36 5.07 10.51 -7.58
C ASP A 36 5.05 10.50 -6.04
N PHE A 37 6.04 11.11 -5.41
CA PHE A 37 6.07 11.24 -3.96
C PHE A 37 4.89 12.08 -3.45
N ARG A 38 4.61 13.23 -4.06
CA ARG A 38 3.47 14.09 -3.71
C ARG A 38 2.13 13.37 -3.90
N ILE A 39 1.95 12.62 -4.99
CA ILE A 39 0.75 11.84 -5.25
C ILE A 39 0.53 10.79 -4.15
N ARG A 40 1.59 10.04 -3.78
CA ARG A 40 1.50 9.03 -2.71
C ARG A 40 1.18 9.65 -1.35
N GLU A 41 1.83 10.75 -1.02
CA GLU A 41 1.57 11.46 0.23
C GLU A 41 0.14 12.01 0.27
N PHE A 42 -0.32 12.60 -0.83
CA PHE A 42 -1.68 13.10 -0.97
C PHE A 42 -2.72 11.99 -0.78
N ILE A 43 -2.53 10.84 -1.42
CA ILE A 43 -3.45 9.69 -1.28
C ILE A 43 -3.45 9.20 0.17
N LYS A 44 -2.29 9.01 0.79
CA LYS A 44 -2.20 8.59 2.20
C LYS A 44 -2.94 9.54 3.15
N LYS A 45 -2.82 10.85 2.96
CA LYS A 45 -3.48 11.86 3.80
C LYS A 45 -5.01 11.91 3.62
N ASN A 46 -5.50 11.74 2.40
CA ASN A 46 -6.92 11.90 2.13
C ASN A 46 -7.75 10.62 2.25
N VAL A 47 -7.10 9.45 2.24
CA VAL A 47 -7.76 8.14 2.17
C VAL A 47 -7.44 7.27 3.40
N ILE A 48 -7.20 7.92 4.57
CA ILE A 48 -6.74 7.27 5.81
C ILE A 48 -7.67 6.12 6.26
N ASN A 49 -9.00 6.28 6.10
CA ASN A 49 -9.96 5.29 6.62
C ASN A 49 -10.23 4.10 5.68
N SER A 50 -9.66 4.10 4.48
CA SER A 50 -9.93 3.07 3.46
C SER A 50 -8.98 1.90 3.50
N GLY A 51 -7.94 1.94 4.34
CA GLY A 51 -6.92 0.90 4.39
C GLY A 51 -6.19 0.74 3.06
N VAL A 52 -5.43 1.76 2.66
CA VAL A 52 -4.61 1.74 1.45
C VAL A 52 -3.36 0.92 1.70
N SER A 53 -3.19 -0.17 0.98
CA SER A 53 -2.04 -1.07 1.08
C SER A 53 -0.83 -0.53 0.33
N LYS A 54 -1.00 -0.20 -0.95
CA LYS A 54 0.04 0.37 -1.80
C LYS A 54 -0.57 1.22 -2.91
N VAL A 55 0.23 2.12 -3.46
CA VAL A 55 -0.11 2.93 -4.62
C VAL A 55 0.92 2.62 -5.72
N MET A 56 0.45 2.12 -6.84
CA MET A 56 1.26 1.83 -8.02
C MET A 56 1.05 2.95 -9.04
N ILE A 57 2.13 3.47 -9.59
CA ILE A 57 2.11 4.57 -10.54
C ILE A 57 2.81 4.11 -11.82
N GLU A 58 2.07 4.11 -12.92
CA GLU A 58 2.58 3.78 -14.23
C GLU A 58 2.44 5.00 -15.13
N ARG A 59 3.53 5.41 -15.79
CA ARG A 59 3.51 6.57 -16.67
C ARG A 59 3.81 6.15 -18.10
N THR A 60 2.98 6.62 -19.01
CA THR A 60 3.23 6.64 -20.44
C THR A 60 3.51 8.08 -20.88
N SER A 61 3.84 8.29 -22.14
CA SER A 61 4.19 9.63 -22.67
C SER A 61 3.14 10.72 -22.38
N LYS A 62 1.85 10.36 -22.33
CA LYS A 62 0.74 11.34 -22.14
C LYS A 62 -0.13 11.07 -20.94
N LYS A 63 -0.10 9.85 -20.37
CA LYS A 63 -1.03 9.42 -19.32
C LYS A 63 -0.29 8.92 -18.08
N CYS A 64 -0.85 9.23 -16.92
CA CYS A 64 -0.40 8.73 -15.64
C CYS A 64 -1.49 7.83 -15.04
N PHE A 65 -1.20 6.53 -14.96
CA PHE A 65 -2.09 5.55 -14.33
C PHE A 65 -1.73 5.41 -12.86
N VAL A 66 -2.66 5.75 -12.01
CA VAL A 66 -2.49 5.60 -10.56
C VAL A 66 -3.42 4.50 -10.08
N THR A 67 -2.85 3.35 -9.72
CA THR A 67 -3.60 2.21 -9.19
C THR A 67 -3.48 2.17 -7.67
N ILE A 68 -4.62 2.32 -6.99
CA ILE A 68 -4.71 2.28 -5.53
C ILE A 68 -5.18 0.89 -5.09
N TYR A 69 -4.36 0.21 -4.30
CA TYR A 69 -4.72 -1.06 -3.67
C TYR A 69 -5.28 -0.80 -2.28
N THR A 70 -6.54 -1.14 -2.07
CA THR A 70 -7.25 -0.87 -0.82
C THR A 70 -8.01 -2.10 -0.33
N SER A 71 -8.19 -2.21 1.00
CA SER A 71 -9.04 -3.23 1.60
C SER A 71 -10.54 -2.88 1.52
N ARG A 72 -10.87 -1.59 1.34
CA ARG A 72 -12.25 -1.10 1.34
C ARG A 72 -12.48 -0.16 0.15
N PRO A 73 -12.65 -0.69 -1.07
CA PRO A 73 -12.80 0.12 -2.28
C PRO A 73 -13.99 1.09 -2.22
N GLY A 74 -15.10 0.69 -1.58
CA GLY A 74 -16.28 1.53 -1.45
C GLY A 74 -16.03 2.88 -0.76
N PHE A 75 -15.11 2.94 0.22
CA PHE A 75 -14.73 4.19 0.88
C PHE A 75 -13.92 5.13 -0.01
N VAL A 76 -13.18 4.59 -0.98
CA VAL A 76 -12.41 5.40 -1.93
C VAL A 76 -13.28 5.92 -3.05
N ILE A 77 -14.21 5.09 -3.52
CA ILE A 77 -15.14 5.44 -4.62
C ILE A 77 -16.14 6.48 -4.13
N GLY A 78 -16.62 6.32 -2.89
CA GLY A 78 -17.63 7.20 -2.31
C GLY A 78 -19.04 7.00 -2.90
N LYS A 79 -19.97 7.83 -2.47
CA LYS A 79 -21.35 7.79 -2.98
C LYS A 79 -21.38 8.21 -4.44
N LYS A 80 -21.85 7.30 -5.31
CA LYS A 80 -21.96 7.52 -6.78
C LYS A 80 -20.67 7.97 -7.46
N GLY A 81 -19.49 7.66 -6.90
CA GLY A 81 -18.21 8.04 -7.51
C GLY A 81 -17.73 9.46 -7.24
N SER A 82 -18.42 10.24 -6.41
CA SER A 82 -18.10 11.66 -6.16
C SER A 82 -16.71 11.86 -5.56
N ASP A 83 -16.26 10.95 -4.70
CA ASP A 83 -15.00 11.12 -3.98
C ASP A 83 -13.79 10.74 -4.84
N ILE A 84 -13.93 9.73 -5.71
CA ILE A 84 -12.90 9.39 -6.69
C ILE A 84 -12.66 10.53 -7.70
N GLU A 85 -13.73 11.22 -8.12
CA GLU A 85 -13.60 12.38 -9.02
C GLU A 85 -12.89 13.55 -8.35
N LYS A 86 -13.20 13.81 -7.08
CA LYS A 86 -12.49 14.84 -6.29
C LYS A 86 -11.00 14.52 -6.15
N ILE A 87 -10.68 13.25 -5.87
CA ILE A 87 -9.29 12.78 -5.78
C ILE A 87 -8.60 12.92 -7.13
N LYS A 88 -9.24 12.48 -8.23
CA LYS A 88 -8.72 12.62 -9.59
C LYS A 88 -8.40 14.07 -9.93
N ASN A 89 -9.34 14.99 -9.70
CA ASN A 89 -9.19 16.40 -10.00
C ASN A 89 -8.08 17.07 -9.18
N LYS A 90 -7.87 16.63 -7.93
CA LYS A 90 -6.76 17.13 -7.11
C LYS A 90 -5.42 16.58 -7.58
N ILE A 91 -5.34 15.30 -7.95
CA ILE A 91 -4.11 14.69 -8.49
C ILE A 91 -3.76 15.30 -9.85
N SER A 92 -4.74 15.57 -10.71
CA SER A 92 -4.51 16.24 -12.01
C SER A 92 -3.89 17.63 -11.87
N LYS A 93 -4.09 18.29 -10.72
CA LYS A 93 -3.43 19.58 -10.43
C LYS A 93 -1.96 19.42 -9.97
N LEU A 94 -1.57 18.23 -9.55
CA LEU A 94 -0.21 17.92 -9.08
C LEU A 94 0.70 17.41 -10.19
N THR A 95 0.15 16.97 -11.30
CA THR A 95 0.90 16.39 -12.44
C THR A 95 0.48 17.07 -13.75
N SER A 96 1.42 17.16 -14.68
CA SER A 96 1.19 17.71 -16.02
C SER A 96 0.47 16.75 -16.97
N ASN A 97 0.43 15.45 -16.64
CA ASN A 97 -0.14 14.41 -17.50
C ASN A 97 -1.62 14.13 -17.16
N GLU A 98 -2.36 13.57 -18.13
CA GLU A 98 -3.72 13.09 -17.91
C GLU A 98 -3.71 11.95 -16.88
N VAL A 99 -4.49 12.08 -15.81
CA VAL A 99 -4.54 11.09 -14.71
C VAL A 99 -5.71 10.13 -14.89
N ILE A 100 -5.41 8.84 -14.85
CA ILE A 100 -6.38 7.76 -14.80
C ILE A 100 -6.24 7.05 -13.45
N LEU A 101 -7.31 7.06 -12.65
CA LEU A 101 -7.35 6.37 -11.36
C LEU A 101 -7.99 4.99 -11.51
N ASN A 102 -7.26 3.98 -11.04
CA ASN A 102 -7.77 2.61 -10.93
C ASN A 102 -7.77 2.19 -9.47
N ILE A 103 -8.83 1.52 -9.03
CA ILE A 103 -8.94 0.97 -7.68
C ILE A 103 -8.92 -0.54 -7.78
N LYS A 104 -8.03 -1.18 -7.01
CA LYS A 104 -7.96 -2.65 -6.90
C LYS A 104 -8.17 -3.06 -5.45
N GLU A 105 -9.01 -4.06 -5.25
CA GLU A 105 -9.27 -4.62 -3.93
C GLU A 105 -8.17 -5.59 -3.49
N VAL A 106 -7.80 -5.52 -2.21
CA VAL A 106 -6.92 -6.48 -1.55
C VAL A 106 -7.79 -7.56 -0.91
N LYS A 107 -7.87 -8.73 -1.54
CA LYS A 107 -8.75 -9.85 -1.12
C LYS A 107 -8.49 -10.34 0.32
N LYS A 108 -7.23 -10.34 0.78
CA LYS A 108 -6.84 -10.80 2.13
C LYS A 108 -6.07 -9.70 2.87
N PRO A 109 -6.76 -8.69 3.45
CA PRO A 109 -6.11 -7.57 4.13
C PRO A 109 -5.32 -8.01 5.38
N GLU A 110 -5.74 -9.11 6.02
CA GLU A 110 -5.13 -9.63 7.24
C GLU A 110 -3.74 -10.22 7.04
N THR A 111 -3.35 -10.54 5.80
CA THR A 111 -2.00 -11.00 5.45
C THR A 111 -1.08 -9.87 5.00
N ASN A 112 -1.62 -8.69 4.77
CA ASN A 112 -0.82 -7.55 4.35
C ASN A 112 -0.22 -6.83 5.56
N SER A 113 1.09 -6.86 5.68
CA SER A 113 1.83 -6.30 6.82
C SER A 113 1.55 -4.81 7.06
N PHE A 114 1.39 -4.02 6.00
CA PHE A 114 1.10 -2.60 6.11
C PHE A 114 -0.28 -2.34 6.71
N LEU A 115 -1.31 -3.04 6.21
CA LEU A 115 -2.68 -2.91 6.71
C LEU A 115 -2.82 -3.40 8.15
N VAL A 116 -2.11 -4.47 8.51
CA VAL A 116 -2.07 -4.98 9.89
C VAL A 116 -1.41 -3.97 10.82
N ALA A 117 -0.28 -3.38 10.42
CA ALA A 117 0.39 -2.35 11.21
C ALA A 117 -0.49 -1.10 11.41
N GLU A 118 -1.18 -0.65 10.37
CA GLU A 118 -2.13 0.47 10.46
C GLU A 118 -3.29 0.16 11.41
N ASN A 119 -3.85 -1.06 11.34
CA ASN A 119 -4.90 -1.49 12.27
C ASN A 119 -4.42 -1.50 13.72
N ILE A 120 -3.21 -2.01 13.99
CA ILE A 120 -2.62 -1.98 15.33
C ILE A 120 -2.45 -0.53 15.79
N ALA A 121 -1.92 0.36 14.94
CA ALA A 121 -1.75 1.77 15.27
C ALA A 121 -3.08 2.44 15.64
N GLN A 122 -4.15 2.20 14.86
CA GLN A 122 -5.48 2.73 15.15
C GLN A 122 -6.04 2.21 16.48
N GLN A 123 -5.77 0.94 16.86
CA GLN A 123 -6.18 0.40 18.15
C GLN A 123 -5.40 1.04 19.31
N LEU A 124 -4.11 1.32 19.14
CA LEU A 124 -3.28 2.01 20.14
C LEU A 124 -3.76 3.45 20.37
N VAL A 125 -4.11 4.16 19.31
CA VAL A 125 -4.71 5.52 19.41
C VAL A 125 -6.02 5.47 20.23
N LYS A 126 -6.80 4.40 20.10
CA LYS A 126 -8.02 4.15 20.90
C LYS A 126 -7.73 3.64 22.32
N ARG A 127 -6.48 3.71 22.78
CA ARG A 127 -6.03 3.27 24.11
C ARG A 127 -6.24 1.79 24.41
N VAL A 128 -6.29 0.92 23.43
CA VAL A 128 -6.29 -0.54 23.63
C VAL A 128 -4.89 -0.98 24.07
N SER A 129 -4.79 -1.88 25.06
CA SER A 129 -3.51 -2.44 25.50
C SER A 129 -2.75 -3.04 24.32
N TYR A 130 -1.47 -2.68 24.17
CA TYR A 130 -0.62 -3.15 23.06
C TYR A 130 -0.52 -4.68 22.98
N ARG A 131 -0.43 -5.37 24.13
CA ARG A 131 -0.40 -6.86 24.16
C ARG A 131 -1.66 -7.47 23.57
N ARG A 132 -2.83 -6.91 23.90
CA ARG A 132 -4.13 -7.37 23.38
C ARG A 132 -4.24 -7.08 21.86
N ALA A 133 -3.84 -5.89 21.43
CA ALA A 133 -3.87 -5.51 20.01
C ALA A 133 -2.98 -6.40 19.17
N MET A 134 -1.73 -6.64 19.58
CA MET A 134 -0.79 -7.49 18.86
C MET A 134 -1.24 -8.96 18.84
N LYS A 135 -1.69 -9.52 19.96
CA LYS A 135 -2.19 -10.91 20.03
C LYS A 135 -3.39 -11.11 19.08
N ARG A 136 -4.33 -10.16 19.07
CA ARG A 136 -5.49 -10.20 18.18
C ARG A 136 -5.07 -10.11 16.70
N ALA A 137 -4.12 -9.22 16.37
CA ALA A 137 -3.61 -9.08 15.01
C ALA A 137 -2.93 -10.38 14.52
N MET A 138 -2.10 -11.01 15.35
CA MET A 138 -1.50 -12.31 15.04
C MET A 138 -2.55 -13.39 14.79
N GLN A 139 -3.54 -13.51 15.66
CA GLN A 139 -4.62 -14.50 15.52
C GLN A 139 -5.42 -14.27 14.23
N SER A 140 -5.71 -13.02 13.87
CA SER A 140 -6.39 -12.71 12.60
C SER A 140 -5.54 -13.04 11.39
N ALA A 141 -4.24 -12.78 11.43
CA ALA A 141 -3.32 -13.07 10.33
C ALA A 141 -3.11 -14.59 10.12
N LEU A 142 -3.22 -15.39 11.18
CA LEU A 142 -3.07 -16.85 11.10
C LEU A 142 -4.26 -17.54 10.43
N ARG A 143 -5.47 -16.98 10.51
CA ARG A 143 -6.67 -17.58 9.91
C ARG A 143 -6.59 -17.82 8.41
N PRO A 144 -6.15 -16.85 7.58
CA PRO A 144 -6.03 -17.03 6.13
C PRO A 144 -4.75 -17.74 5.70
N VAL A 145 -3.80 -17.98 6.61
CA VAL A 145 -2.53 -18.67 6.33
C VAL A 145 -2.75 -20.18 6.49
N SER A 146 -2.39 -20.96 5.48
CA SER A 146 -2.50 -22.43 5.53
C SER A 146 -1.69 -23.02 6.69
N TYR A 147 -2.22 -24.02 7.36
CA TYR A 147 -1.62 -24.71 8.52
C TYR A 147 -0.23 -25.30 8.26
N THR A 148 0.15 -25.51 7.01
CA THR A 148 1.47 -26.03 6.63
C THR A 148 2.63 -25.14 7.05
N HIS A 149 2.39 -23.85 7.28
CA HIS A 149 3.41 -22.87 7.70
C HIS A 149 3.62 -22.82 9.22
N LEU A 150 2.70 -23.38 10.00
CA LEU A 150 2.70 -23.34 11.46
C LEU A 150 3.36 -24.57 12.13
N THR A 151 3.62 -25.62 11.37
CA THR A 151 4.14 -26.87 11.92
C THR A 151 5.67 -26.99 11.90
N LEU A 152 6.37 -26.02 11.34
CA LEU A 152 7.82 -26.08 11.16
C LEU A 152 8.70 -25.77 12.40
N PRO A 153 8.30 -25.02 13.42
CA PRO A 153 9.22 -24.64 14.48
C PRO A 153 9.32 -25.60 15.65
N THR A 154 8.43 -26.57 15.80
CA THR A 154 8.35 -27.39 17.02
C THR A 154 9.24 -28.61 17.04
N THR A 155 9.94 -28.93 15.96
CA THR A 155 10.79 -30.14 15.88
C THR A 155 12.28 -29.90 16.14
N TRP A 156 12.67 -28.70 16.57
CA TRP A 156 14.09 -28.37 16.84
C TRP A 156 14.36 -28.04 18.31
N SER A 157 13.71 -28.74 19.20
CA SER A 157 14.08 -28.78 20.61
C SER A 157 14.46 -30.20 20.99
N VAL A 158 15.66 -30.61 20.65
CA VAL A 158 16.46 -31.62 21.32
C VAL A 158 17.87 -31.09 21.43
#